data_609f2beaf0eaf24b662cc9b86bc5da12
#
_entry.id   609f2beaf0eaf24b662cc9b86bc5da12
#
_cell.length_a   1.000
_cell.length_b   1.000
_cell.length_c   1.000
_cell.angle_alpha   90.00
_cell.angle_beta   90.00
_cell.angle_gamma   90.00
#
_symmetry.space_group_name_H-M   'P 1'
#
loop_
_entity.id
_entity.type
_entity.pdbx_description
1 polymer ?
#
loop_
_entity_poly.entity_id
_entity_poly.type
_entity_poly.pdbx_seq_one_letter_code
_entity_poly.pdbx_strand_id
1 'polypeptide(L)'
;AAEVTAEGVTLTLDKDKAEPETLKCDRVLVAVGRRPFHEGLGLEQAGVAMDGPRVKVDDRLETSLPGVYAIGDLVRGPMLAHKAEEEGVAVAERIAGKPGHVNYDVIPSIVYTHPELASVGLTEEQAREQGLKIKVGRFLFRANGRAKAMGAEEGMVKILADAATDRLLG
;
A
#
# COMPACT_ATOMS: atom_id res chain seq x y z
N ALA A 1 -20.26 -5.85 -17.65
CA ALA A 1 -21.21 -6.75 -16.97
C ALA A 1 -20.64 -8.16 -16.92
N ALA A 2 -21.16 -9.02 -16.04
CA ALA A 2 -20.79 -10.44 -15.96
C ALA A 2 -22.05 -11.30 -15.88
N GLU A 3 -22.12 -12.33 -16.70
CA GLU A 3 -23.17 -13.35 -16.69
C GLU A 3 -22.52 -14.67 -16.27
N VAL A 4 -23.00 -15.27 -15.17
CA VAL A 4 -22.47 -16.53 -14.62
C VAL A 4 -23.42 -17.65 -14.95
N THR A 5 -22.94 -18.72 -15.58
CA THR A 5 -23.69 -19.91 -15.91
C THR A 5 -23.01 -21.16 -15.34
N ALA A 6 -23.63 -22.34 -15.49
CA ALA A 6 -23.00 -23.61 -15.10
C ALA A 6 -21.76 -23.94 -15.95
N GLU A 7 -21.66 -23.37 -17.16
CA GLU A 7 -20.59 -23.63 -18.13
C GLU A 7 -19.42 -22.63 -18.01
N GLY A 8 -19.56 -21.58 -17.21
CA GLY A 8 -18.52 -20.55 -17.05
C GLY A 8 -19.07 -19.13 -16.90
N VAL A 9 -18.26 -18.16 -17.20
CA VAL A 9 -18.57 -16.74 -17.08
C VAL A 9 -18.38 -16.03 -18.41
N THR A 10 -19.36 -15.24 -18.80
CA THR A 10 -19.27 -14.33 -19.94
C THR A 10 -19.15 -12.90 -19.42
N LEU A 11 -18.03 -12.24 -19.71
CA LEU A 11 -17.79 -10.84 -19.38
C LEU A 11 -18.10 -9.96 -20.59
N THR A 12 -18.86 -8.89 -20.38
CA THR A 12 -18.97 -7.80 -21.34
C THR A 12 -18.10 -6.65 -20.84
N LEU A 13 -17.05 -6.36 -21.60
CA LEU A 13 -16.10 -5.29 -21.32
C LEU A 13 -16.60 -4.02 -22.04
N ASP A 14 -16.91 -3.01 -21.24
CA ASP A 14 -17.24 -1.69 -21.77
C ASP A 14 -15.94 -0.93 -22.05
N LYS A 15 -15.75 -0.49 -23.27
CA LYS A 15 -14.57 0.27 -23.71
C LYS A 15 -15.01 1.67 -24.09
N ASP A 16 -14.41 2.68 -23.47
CA ASP A 16 -14.63 4.06 -23.84
C ASP A 16 -14.46 4.25 -25.36
N LYS A 17 -15.56 4.64 -26.06
CA LYS A 17 -15.62 4.94 -27.49
C LYS A 17 -15.40 3.75 -28.46
N ALA A 18 -15.53 2.51 -28.00
CA ALA A 18 -15.47 1.33 -28.86
C ALA A 18 -16.67 0.41 -28.61
N GLU A 19 -16.95 -0.51 -29.56
CA GLU A 19 -17.96 -1.55 -29.36
C GLU A 19 -17.57 -2.44 -28.14
N PRO A 20 -18.56 -2.84 -27.32
CA PRO A 20 -18.32 -3.74 -26.21
C PRO A 20 -17.69 -5.05 -26.66
N GLU A 21 -16.68 -5.50 -25.93
CA GLU A 21 -16.03 -6.79 -26.19
C GLU A 21 -16.58 -7.84 -25.24
N THR A 22 -16.86 -9.03 -25.77
CA THR A 22 -17.29 -10.17 -24.97
C THR A 22 -16.16 -11.17 -24.77
N LEU A 23 -15.85 -11.51 -23.51
CA LEU A 23 -14.86 -12.50 -23.13
C LEU A 23 -15.52 -13.66 -22.38
N LYS A 24 -15.32 -14.90 -22.86
CA LYS A 24 -15.75 -16.11 -22.17
C LYS A 24 -14.60 -16.75 -21.42
N CYS A 25 -14.83 -17.17 -20.18
CA CYS A 25 -13.82 -17.79 -19.31
C CYS A 25 -14.48 -18.73 -18.31
N ASP A 26 -13.69 -19.66 -17.75
CA ASP A 26 -14.18 -20.61 -16.74
C ASP A 26 -14.37 -19.93 -15.37
N ARG A 27 -13.49 -19.02 -15.02
CA ARG A 27 -13.45 -18.30 -13.75
C ARG A 27 -13.05 -16.84 -13.94
N VAL A 28 -13.52 -15.98 -13.05
CA VAL A 28 -13.14 -14.56 -12.99
C VAL A 28 -12.59 -14.26 -11.61
N LEU A 29 -11.36 -13.75 -11.56
CA LEU A 29 -10.75 -13.21 -10.35
C LEU A 29 -10.94 -11.69 -10.33
N VAL A 30 -11.64 -11.19 -9.31
CA VAL A 30 -11.76 -9.76 -9.05
C VAL A 30 -10.68 -9.34 -8.04
N ALA A 31 -9.67 -8.64 -8.52
CA ALA A 31 -8.51 -8.22 -7.73
C ALA A 31 -8.22 -6.72 -7.91
N VAL A 32 -9.26 -5.88 -7.86
CA VAL A 32 -9.23 -4.45 -8.17
C VAL A 32 -8.94 -3.53 -6.97
N GLY A 33 -8.42 -4.10 -5.89
CA GLY A 33 -8.07 -3.37 -4.68
C GLY A 33 -8.96 -3.73 -3.47
N ARG A 34 -8.82 -2.94 -2.41
CA ARG A 34 -9.50 -3.12 -1.14
C ARG A 34 -10.18 -1.82 -0.72
N ARG A 35 -11.22 -1.94 0.08
CA ARG A 35 -11.83 -0.83 0.82
C ARG A 35 -11.91 -1.19 2.31
N PRO A 36 -11.89 -0.20 3.22
CA PRO A 36 -12.14 -0.45 4.63
C PRO A 36 -13.49 -1.15 4.81
N PHE A 37 -13.50 -2.15 5.68
CA PHE A 37 -14.73 -2.85 6.05
C PHE A 37 -15.01 -2.57 7.53
N HIS A 38 -16.06 -1.82 7.78
CA HIS A 38 -16.48 -1.42 9.13
C HIS A 38 -17.97 -1.65 9.38
N GLU A 39 -18.64 -2.37 8.48
CA GLU A 39 -20.07 -2.70 8.64
C GLU A 39 -20.29 -3.51 9.91
N GLY A 40 -21.31 -3.16 10.68
CA GLY A 40 -21.67 -3.83 11.93
C GLY A 40 -20.88 -3.38 13.17
N LEU A 41 -19.89 -2.48 13.03
CA LEU A 41 -19.13 -1.94 14.18
C LEU A 41 -19.88 -0.84 14.95
N GLY A 42 -21.02 -0.36 14.44
CA GLY A 42 -21.81 0.67 15.12
C GLY A 42 -21.12 2.03 15.21
N LEU A 43 -20.21 2.35 14.27
CA LEU A 43 -19.39 3.58 14.32
C LEU A 43 -20.24 4.85 14.27
N GLU A 44 -21.25 4.89 13.41
CA GLU A 44 -22.17 6.04 13.30
C GLU A 44 -22.98 6.22 14.59
N GLN A 45 -23.53 5.13 15.16
CA GLN A 45 -24.29 5.17 16.40
C GLN A 45 -23.42 5.62 17.58
N ALA A 46 -22.15 5.25 17.57
CA ALA A 46 -21.17 5.68 18.58
C ALA A 46 -20.68 7.14 18.36
N GLY A 47 -21.00 7.75 17.23
CA GLY A 47 -20.56 9.11 16.91
C GLY A 47 -19.08 9.22 16.48
N VAL A 48 -18.51 8.12 15.98
CA VAL A 48 -17.15 8.12 15.44
C VAL A 48 -17.12 8.89 14.14
N ALA A 49 -16.23 9.88 14.02
CA ALA A 49 -16.06 10.65 12.82
C ALA A 49 -15.37 9.82 11.70
N MET A 50 -15.90 9.99 10.49
CA MET A 50 -15.37 9.32 9.29
C MET A 50 -14.65 10.33 8.38
N ASP A 51 -13.69 9.82 7.60
CA ASP A 51 -13.01 10.53 6.50
C ASP A 51 -13.21 9.69 5.23
N GLY A 52 -14.27 10.01 4.49
CA GLY A 52 -14.77 9.16 3.40
C GLY A 52 -15.09 7.76 3.91
N PRO A 53 -14.51 6.70 3.32
CA PRO A 53 -14.76 5.32 3.76
C PRO A 53 -13.91 4.90 4.99
N ARG A 54 -13.09 5.79 5.53
CA ARG A 54 -12.12 5.49 6.61
C ARG A 54 -12.55 6.11 7.93
N VAL A 55 -12.12 5.50 9.03
CA VAL A 55 -12.23 6.10 10.35
C VAL A 55 -11.25 7.27 10.44
N LYS A 56 -11.75 8.44 10.82
CA LYS A 56 -10.90 9.60 11.06
C LYS A 56 -10.16 9.46 12.38
N VAL A 57 -8.85 9.58 12.33
CA VAL A 57 -7.97 9.55 13.51
C VAL A 57 -7.00 10.72 13.50
N ASP A 58 -6.53 11.10 14.66
CA ASP A 58 -5.44 12.06 14.84
C ASP A 58 -4.05 11.40 14.60
N ASP A 59 -2.96 12.11 14.91
CA ASP A 59 -1.59 11.59 14.77
C ASP A 59 -1.23 10.54 15.83
N ARG A 60 -2.08 10.36 16.84
CA ARG A 60 -1.97 9.34 17.85
C ARG A 60 -2.81 8.11 17.56
N LEU A 61 -3.49 8.07 16.40
CA LEU A 61 -4.46 7.05 15.99
C LEU A 61 -5.71 7.02 16.90
N GLU A 62 -5.97 8.07 17.65
CA GLU A 62 -7.19 8.23 18.45
C GLU A 62 -8.30 8.77 17.56
N THR A 63 -9.49 8.21 17.73
CA THR A 63 -10.69 8.63 16.98
C THR A 63 -11.28 9.91 17.58
N SER A 64 -12.43 10.35 17.07
CA SER A 64 -13.19 11.46 17.66
C SER A 64 -13.74 11.15 19.06
N LEU A 65 -13.72 9.89 19.49
CA LEU A 65 -14.13 9.46 20.83
C LEU A 65 -12.88 9.26 21.70
N PRO A 66 -12.75 9.95 22.85
CA PRO A 66 -11.62 9.79 23.74
C PRO A 66 -11.44 8.35 24.21
N GLY A 67 -10.20 7.85 24.16
CA GLY A 67 -9.83 6.48 24.54
C GLY A 67 -10.20 5.41 23.53
N VAL A 68 -10.75 5.79 22.36
CA VAL A 68 -11.05 4.88 21.25
C VAL A 68 -10.07 5.09 20.10
N TYR A 69 -9.37 4.06 19.73
CA TYR A 69 -8.34 4.08 18.70
C TYR A 69 -8.77 3.25 17.49
N ALA A 70 -8.30 3.62 16.31
CA ALA A 70 -8.45 2.82 15.09
C ALA A 70 -7.11 2.70 14.37
N ILE A 71 -6.83 1.52 13.80
CA ILE A 71 -5.56 1.18 13.15
C ILE A 71 -5.79 0.38 11.87
N GLY A 72 -4.74 0.15 11.12
CA GLY A 72 -4.70 -0.76 9.98
C GLY A 72 -5.52 -0.28 8.80
N ASP A 73 -6.25 -1.20 8.19
CA ASP A 73 -7.01 -0.97 6.97
C ASP A 73 -8.19 0.00 7.15
N LEU A 74 -8.59 0.26 8.40
CA LEU A 74 -9.69 1.17 8.73
C LEU A 74 -9.28 2.65 8.66
N VAL A 75 -7.99 2.97 8.74
CA VAL A 75 -7.48 4.33 8.82
C VAL A 75 -6.70 4.74 7.57
N ARG A 76 -6.17 5.95 7.56
CA ARG A 76 -5.34 6.50 6.47
C ARG A 76 -4.10 5.65 6.17
N GLY A 77 -3.56 5.81 4.98
CA GLY A 77 -2.36 5.13 4.51
C GLY A 77 -2.63 3.82 3.74
N PRO A 78 -1.60 3.08 3.38
CA PRO A 78 -1.72 1.85 2.64
C PRO A 78 -2.32 0.72 3.49
N MET A 79 -3.08 -0.17 2.84
CA MET A 79 -3.67 -1.35 3.49
C MET A 79 -2.65 -2.48 3.50
N LEU A 80 -1.72 -2.44 4.46
CA LEU A 80 -0.60 -3.37 4.59
C LEU A 80 -0.54 -3.91 6.03
N ALA A 81 -0.34 -5.23 6.16
CA ALA A 81 -0.33 -5.91 7.45
C ALA A 81 0.75 -5.33 8.40
N HIS A 82 1.97 -5.16 7.90
CA HIS A 82 3.08 -4.62 8.71
C HIS A 82 2.86 -3.17 9.15
N LYS A 83 2.16 -2.33 8.35
CA LYS A 83 1.72 -1.00 8.82
C LYS A 83 0.75 -1.12 9.99
N ALA A 84 -0.23 -2.04 9.89
CA ALA A 84 -1.21 -2.26 10.95
C ALA A 84 -0.56 -2.79 12.24
N GLU A 85 0.45 -3.64 12.13
CA GLU A 85 1.23 -4.17 13.24
C GLU A 85 1.99 -3.05 13.97
N GLU A 86 2.72 -2.19 13.23
CA GLU A 86 3.42 -1.03 13.79
C GLU A 86 2.47 -0.04 14.47
N GLU A 87 1.33 0.24 13.85
CA GLU A 87 0.28 1.07 14.45
C GLU A 87 -0.28 0.44 15.73
N GLY A 88 -0.49 -0.87 15.74
CA GLY A 88 -0.96 -1.61 16.91
C GLY A 88 0.02 -1.51 18.08
N VAL A 89 1.31 -1.71 17.82
CA VAL A 89 2.37 -1.55 18.84
C VAL A 89 2.39 -0.11 19.36
N ALA A 90 2.37 0.89 18.46
CA ALA A 90 2.40 2.29 18.86
C ALA A 90 1.20 2.70 19.71
N VAL A 91 -0.01 2.22 19.38
CA VAL A 91 -1.23 2.46 20.17
C VAL A 91 -1.13 1.79 21.54
N ALA A 92 -0.70 0.53 21.60
CA ALA A 92 -0.54 -0.18 22.88
C ALA A 92 0.48 0.52 23.79
N GLU A 93 1.60 1.00 23.24
CA GLU A 93 2.59 1.79 23.98
C GLU A 93 1.99 3.09 24.52
N ARG A 94 1.21 3.82 23.71
CA ARG A 94 0.54 5.06 24.11
C ARG A 94 -0.46 4.84 25.23
N ILE A 95 -1.27 3.78 25.16
CA ILE A 95 -2.19 3.37 26.23
C ILE A 95 -1.42 3.07 27.52
N ALA A 96 -0.22 2.48 27.41
CA ALA A 96 0.66 2.21 28.53
C ALA A 96 1.47 3.44 29.01
N GLY A 97 1.17 4.64 28.50
CA GLY A 97 1.86 5.89 28.88
C GLY A 97 3.26 6.08 28.26
N LYS A 98 3.62 5.28 27.26
CA LYS A 98 4.85 5.41 26.48
C LYS A 98 4.66 6.28 25.24
N PRO A 99 5.73 6.79 24.59
CA PRO A 99 5.59 7.69 23.45
C PRO A 99 4.91 7.07 22.24
N GLY A 100 5.12 5.79 21.93
CA GLY A 100 4.61 5.07 20.77
C GLY A 100 4.82 5.84 19.44
N HIS A 101 5.51 5.28 18.47
CA HIS A 101 5.81 5.98 17.22
C HIS A 101 5.71 5.04 16.01
N VAL A 102 5.15 5.55 14.92
CA VAL A 102 5.16 4.88 13.61
C VAL A 102 5.89 5.77 12.62
N ASN A 103 6.90 5.25 11.96
CA ASN A 103 7.58 5.95 10.87
C ASN A 103 6.93 5.60 9.53
N TYR A 104 5.99 6.41 9.09
CA TYR A 104 5.27 6.20 7.84
C TYR A 104 6.13 6.39 6.59
N ASP A 105 7.27 7.06 6.67
CA ASP A 105 8.17 7.30 5.53
C ASP A 105 8.91 6.03 5.09
N VAL A 106 8.98 5.02 5.95
CA VAL A 106 9.74 3.79 5.69
C VAL A 106 8.87 2.52 5.67
N ILE A 107 7.59 2.66 5.38
CA ILE A 107 6.71 1.51 5.18
C ILE A 107 7.02 0.88 3.82
N PRO A 108 7.52 -0.37 3.76
CA PRO A 108 7.84 -1.01 2.50
C PRO A 108 6.56 -1.41 1.74
N SER A 109 6.64 -1.35 0.42
CA SER A 109 5.62 -1.86 -0.49
C SER A 109 6.21 -2.97 -1.35
N ILE A 110 5.49 -4.08 -1.50
CA ILE A 110 5.96 -5.25 -2.25
C ILE A 110 4.85 -5.73 -3.18
N VAL A 111 5.20 -5.95 -4.44
CA VAL A 111 4.37 -6.64 -5.43
C VAL A 111 4.96 -8.03 -5.64
N TYR A 112 4.26 -9.05 -5.16
CA TYR A 112 4.68 -10.47 -5.19
C TYR A 112 4.40 -11.11 -6.54
N THR A 113 4.98 -10.56 -7.58
CA THR A 113 4.96 -11.11 -8.94
C THR A 113 6.29 -11.80 -9.26
N HIS A 114 6.41 -12.37 -10.45
CA HIS A 114 7.70 -12.80 -10.96
C HIS A 114 8.02 -12.01 -12.25
N PRO A 115 9.04 -11.12 -12.23
CA PRO A 115 9.86 -10.72 -11.07
C PRO A 115 9.11 -9.91 -10.02
N GLU A 116 9.59 -9.91 -8.79
CA GLU A 116 9.06 -9.10 -7.69
C GLU A 116 9.50 -7.64 -7.79
N LEU A 117 8.64 -6.73 -7.30
CA LEU A 117 8.99 -5.32 -7.11
C LEU A 117 8.82 -4.95 -5.64
N ALA A 118 9.90 -4.51 -5.01
CA ALA A 118 9.87 -3.99 -3.64
C ALA A 118 10.38 -2.54 -3.61
N SER A 119 9.76 -1.71 -2.81
CA SER A 119 10.15 -0.31 -2.65
C SER A 119 9.91 0.18 -1.22
N VAL A 120 10.69 1.16 -0.79
CA VAL A 120 10.51 1.88 0.47
C VAL A 120 10.99 3.32 0.29
N GLY A 121 10.35 4.27 0.98
CA GLY A 121 10.66 5.69 0.88
C GLY A 121 10.13 6.35 -0.40
N LEU A 122 10.79 7.42 -0.86
CA LEU A 122 10.35 8.24 -1.99
C LEU A 122 10.73 7.64 -3.33
N THR A 123 9.87 7.84 -4.32
CA THR A 123 10.25 7.67 -5.74
C THR A 123 11.01 8.90 -6.25
N GLU A 124 11.66 8.79 -7.43
CA GLU A 124 12.31 9.95 -8.06
C GLU A 124 11.32 11.09 -8.35
N GLU A 125 10.10 10.73 -8.77
CA GLU A 125 9.03 11.65 -9.09
C GLU A 125 8.59 12.41 -7.82
N GLN A 126 8.30 11.70 -6.75
CA GLN A 126 7.92 12.29 -5.46
C GLN A 126 9.02 13.20 -4.90
N ALA A 127 10.27 12.77 -4.98
CA ALA A 127 11.40 13.60 -4.54
C ALA A 127 11.53 14.90 -5.35
N ARG A 128 11.31 14.84 -6.67
CA ARG A 128 11.32 16.02 -7.55
C ARG A 128 10.15 16.96 -7.28
N GLU A 129 8.94 16.40 -7.08
CA GLU A 129 7.74 17.18 -6.72
C GLU A 129 7.92 17.95 -5.41
N GLN A 130 8.66 17.36 -4.44
CA GLN A 130 9.03 18.00 -3.19
C GLN A 130 10.21 18.98 -3.33
N GLY A 131 10.76 19.17 -4.52
CA GLY A 131 11.88 20.06 -4.78
C GLY A 131 13.22 19.57 -4.19
N LEU A 132 13.34 18.29 -3.83
CA LEU A 132 14.55 17.73 -3.27
C LEU A 132 15.65 17.55 -4.32
N LYS A 133 16.89 17.91 -3.95
CA LYS A 133 18.07 17.60 -4.76
C LYS A 133 18.54 16.19 -4.41
N ILE A 134 18.50 15.28 -5.37
CA ILE A 134 18.79 13.86 -5.18
C ILE A 134 19.98 13.38 -5.99
N LYS A 135 20.67 12.39 -5.44
CA LYS A 135 21.58 11.48 -6.17
C LYS A 135 20.87 10.15 -6.38
N VAL A 136 21.02 9.56 -7.55
CA VAL A 136 20.40 8.28 -7.90
C VAL A 136 21.49 7.27 -8.22
N GLY A 137 21.56 6.22 -7.43
CA GLY A 137 22.39 5.04 -7.68
C GLY A 137 21.59 3.90 -8.28
N ARG A 138 22.16 3.16 -9.23
CA ARG A 138 21.57 1.95 -9.82
C ARG A 138 22.59 0.83 -9.91
N PHE A 139 22.17 -0.38 -9.57
CA PHE A 139 22.97 -1.58 -9.72
C PHE A 139 22.14 -2.67 -10.37
N LEU A 140 22.57 -3.13 -11.54
CA LEU A 140 21.85 -4.14 -12.32
C LEU A 140 22.13 -5.54 -11.78
N PHE A 141 21.12 -6.39 -11.67
CA PHE A 141 21.27 -7.77 -11.17
C PHE A 141 22.16 -8.64 -12.06
N ARG A 142 22.25 -8.37 -13.35
CA ARG A 142 23.22 -9.04 -14.25
C ARG A 142 24.70 -8.91 -13.82
N ALA A 143 25.02 -7.96 -12.96
CA ALA A 143 26.35 -7.81 -12.37
C ALA A 143 26.49 -8.50 -11.00
N ASN A 144 25.42 -9.12 -10.50
CA ASN A 144 25.38 -9.80 -9.20
C ASN A 144 25.66 -11.31 -9.39
N GLY A 145 26.64 -11.85 -8.64
CA GLY A 145 27.01 -13.26 -8.75
C GLY A 145 25.90 -14.22 -8.35
N ARG A 146 25.09 -13.90 -7.34
CA ARG A 146 23.96 -14.72 -6.91
C ARG A 146 22.85 -14.72 -7.99
N ALA A 147 22.53 -13.55 -8.54
CA ALA A 147 21.53 -13.45 -9.61
C ALA A 147 21.93 -14.33 -10.82
N LYS A 148 23.20 -14.29 -11.22
CA LYS A 148 23.73 -15.18 -12.27
C LYS A 148 23.59 -16.66 -11.91
N ALA A 149 23.97 -17.04 -10.70
CA ALA A 149 23.88 -18.43 -10.27
C ALA A 149 22.43 -18.95 -10.24
N MET A 150 21.46 -18.06 -10.00
CA MET A 150 20.02 -18.36 -9.97
C MET A 150 19.35 -18.26 -11.36
N GLY A 151 20.04 -17.77 -12.39
CA GLY A 151 19.43 -17.45 -13.70
C GLY A 151 18.39 -16.34 -13.63
N ALA A 152 18.45 -15.46 -12.62
CA ALA A 152 17.50 -14.38 -12.35
C ALA A 152 18.20 -13.01 -12.47
N GLU A 153 18.72 -12.70 -13.65
CA GLU A 153 19.55 -11.53 -13.91
C GLU A 153 18.75 -10.26 -14.27
N GLU A 154 17.43 -10.39 -14.40
CA GLU A 154 16.54 -9.27 -14.69
C GLU A 154 16.34 -8.38 -13.47
N GLY A 155 16.28 -7.07 -13.74
CA GLY A 155 16.01 -6.08 -12.69
C GLY A 155 17.24 -5.39 -12.13
N MET A 156 17.03 -4.62 -11.09
CA MET A 156 18.04 -3.76 -10.47
C MET A 156 17.69 -3.40 -9.04
N VAL A 157 18.68 -2.92 -8.29
CA VAL A 157 18.48 -2.07 -7.13
C VAL A 157 18.64 -0.60 -7.54
N LYS A 158 17.71 0.24 -7.13
CA LYS A 158 17.79 1.71 -7.27
C LYS A 158 17.76 2.33 -5.88
N ILE A 159 18.63 3.30 -5.63
CA ILE A 159 18.71 4.01 -4.36
C ILE A 159 18.65 5.51 -4.66
N LEU A 160 17.85 6.22 -3.87
CA LEU A 160 17.79 7.68 -3.86
C LEU A 160 18.42 8.19 -2.57
N ALA A 161 19.30 9.16 -2.68
CA ALA A 161 19.90 9.84 -1.55
C ALA A 161 19.83 11.37 -1.71
N ASP A 162 19.74 12.07 -0.61
CA ASP A 162 19.86 13.53 -0.57
C ASP A 162 21.24 13.94 -1.09
N ALA A 163 21.29 14.92 -1.99
CA ALA A 163 22.51 15.32 -2.69
C ALA A 163 23.58 15.94 -1.77
N ALA A 164 23.16 16.55 -0.66
CA ALA A 164 24.05 17.25 0.26
C ALA A 164 24.51 16.39 1.43
N THR A 165 23.61 15.56 1.96
CA THR A 165 23.83 14.83 3.22
C THR A 165 24.08 13.34 3.03
N ASP A 166 23.85 12.80 1.83
CA ASP A 166 23.85 11.37 1.50
C ASP A 166 22.81 10.52 2.31
N ARG A 167 21.86 11.20 3.00
CA ARG A 167 20.78 10.49 3.67
C ARG A 167 19.96 9.73 2.63
N LEU A 168 19.66 8.46 2.89
CA LEU A 168 18.79 7.66 2.06
C LEU A 168 17.35 8.19 2.13
N LEU A 169 16.72 8.33 0.97
CA LEU A 169 15.37 8.85 0.81
C LEU A 169 14.41 7.80 0.23
N GLY A 170 14.97 6.86 -0.54
CA GLY A 170 14.19 5.82 -1.18
C GLY A 170 15.03 4.80 -1.93
#